data_72348be582b492bf39d3a3240a850838
#
_entry.id   72348be582b492bf39d3a3240a850838
#
_cell.length_a   1.000
_cell.length_b   1.000
_cell.length_c   1.000
_cell.angle_alpha   90.00
_cell.angle_beta   90.00
_cell.angle_gamma   90.00
#
_symmetry.space_group_name_H-M   'P 1'
#
loop_
_entity.id
_entity.type
_entity.pdbx_description
1 polymer ?
#
loop_
_entity_poly.entity_id
_entity_poly.type
_entity_poly.pdbx_seq_one_letter_code
_entity_poly.pdbx_strand_id
1 'polypeptide(L)'
;MVHEMIDGTYRQTNLTNESPEYLAKREKLRLAEIKLMKQRERCAELRRGLPKGAEIQDYEFLEGPAALDAGDEPVRKVMLSELFTAPERSLVVYQMMFGKKQTTPCPMCTAWIDSWNGVAHHLAQNIDVAIVAAADPATLRAFARERGWNRLRLLSAGHSTFKYDLGSEDAEGNQDSTISVFTRDSDGKLRHFYSVHPRLAEDVKERGIDEWNPIWNILDLTPEGRGTFYASLDYGTKVQIAQTARG
;
A
#
# COMPACT_ATOMS: atom_id res chain seq x y z
N MET A 1 -7.94 26.90 16.66
CA MET A 1 -6.69 26.51 16.02
C MET A 1 -5.53 26.93 16.88
N VAL A 2 -4.58 26.07 17.12
CA VAL A 2 -3.70 26.05 18.29
C VAL A 2 -2.30 26.61 18.02
N HIS A 3 -2.02 27.13 16.83
CA HIS A 3 -0.66 27.57 16.52
C HIS A 3 -0.63 29.09 16.35
N GLU A 4 -0.09 29.76 17.35
CA GLU A 4 0.12 31.21 17.34
C GLU A 4 1.57 31.52 16.99
N MET A 5 1.79 32.63 16.29
CA MET A 5 3.13 33.20 16.14
C MET A 5 3.49 33.92 17.43
N ILE A 6 4.60 33.51 18.05
CA ILE A 6 5.16 34.18 19.22
C ILE A 6 6.48 34.81 18.78
N ASP A 7 6.63 36.10 18.96
CA ASP A 7 7.83 36.85 18.54
C ASP A 7 8.23 36.66 17.06
N GLY A 8 7.23 36.57 16.16
CA GLY A 8 7.46 36.34 14.73
C GLY A 8 7.84 34.94 14.36
N THR A 9 7.92 34.00 15.31
CA THR A 9 8.27 32.59 15.07
C THR A 9 7.04 31.70 15.21
N TYR A 10 6.80 30.87 14.22
CA TYR A 10 5.71 29.90 14.24
C TYR A 10 6.03 28.76 15.20
N ARG A 11 5.27 28.63 16.28
CA ARG A 11 5.39 27.56 17.26
C ARG A 11 4.35 26.47 17.01
N GLN A 12 4.77 25.24 17.05
CA GLN A 12 3.90 24.05 16.99
C GLN A 12 3.64 23.44 18.37
N THR A 13 4.31 23.97 19.42
CA THR A 13 4.17 23.52 20.80
C THR A 13 3.96 24.72 21.72
N ASN A 14 3.45 24.47 22.91
CA ASN A 14 3.35 25.48 23.97
C ASN A 14 4.54 25.46 24.93
N LEU A 15 5.65 24.80 24.55
CA LEU A 15 6.87 24.75 25.35
C LEU A 15 7.56 26.13 25.32
N THR A 16 7.87 26.68 26.49
CA THR A 16 8.46 28.02 26.61
C THR A 16 9.98 28.02 26.69
N ASN A 17 10.59 26.85 26.90
CA ASN A 17 12.02 26.66 27.10
C ASN A 17 12.76 26.20 25.82
N GLU A 18 12.14 26.32 24.66
CA GLU A 18 12.79 26.01 23.36
C GLU A 18 13.84 27.10 23.06
N SER A 19 15.07 26.65 22.68
CA SER A 19 16.13 27.58 22.36
C SER A 19 15.86 28.34 21.04
N PRO A 20 16.38 29.58 20.89
CA PRO A 20 16.29 30.33 19.62
C PRO A 20 16.88 29.55 18.43
N GLU A 21 17.95 28.79 18.63
CA GLU A 21 18.54 27.95 17.59
C GLU A 21 17.59 26.83 17.16
N TYR A 22 16.97 26.15 18.12
CA TYR A 22 15.96 25.10 17.81
C TYR A 22 14.81 25.69 17.01
N LEU A 23 14.24 26.81 17.44
CA LEU A 23 13.12 27.47 16.77
C LEU A 23 13.46 27.87 15.33
N ALA A 24 14.67 28.42 15.10
CA ALA A 24 15.12 28.78 13.76
C ALA A 24 15.27 27.56 12.84
N LYS A 25 15.84 26.46 13.33
CA LYS A 25 15.97 25.20 12.59
C LYS A 25 14.60 24.56 12.34
N ARG A 26 13.71 24.59 13.33
CA ARG A 26 12.34 24.06 13.20
C ARG A 26 11.53 24.83 12.16
N GLU A 27 11.67 26.15 12.09
CA GLU A 27 11.04 26.98 11.06
C GLU A 27 11.55 26.62 9.66
N LYS A 28 12.86 26.44 9.48
CA LYS A 28 13.42 25.98 8.21
C LYS A 28 12.83 24.62 7.80
N LEU A 29 12.73 23.69 8.75
CA LEU A 29 12.12 22.37 8.51
C LEU A 29 10.63 22.52 8.13
N ARG A 30 9.84 23.34 8.85
CA ARG A 30 8.43 23.59 8.56
C ARG A 30 8.22 24.08 7.10
N LEU A 31 9.06 24.99 6.65
CA LEU A 31 8.99 25.49 5.28
C LEU A 31 9.32 24.40 4.24
N ALA A 32 10.23 23.48 4.55
CA ALA A 32 10.52 22.33 3.70
C ALA A 32 9.34 21.33 3.68
N GLU A 33 8.72 21.05 4.83
CA GLU A 33 7.53 20.22 4.95
C GLU A 33 6.35 20.77 4.12
N ILE A 34 6.14 22.10 4.14
CA ILE A 34 5.12 22.76 3.30
C ILE A 34 5.41 22.57 1.81
N LYS A 35 6.67 22.69 1.39
CA LYS A 35 7.05 22.44 -0.01
C LYS A 35 6.77 20.99 -0.42
N LEU A 36 7.08 20.03 0.46
CA LEU A 36 6.78 18.61 0.24
C LEU A 36 5.28 18.37 0.08
N MET A 37 4.43 18.94 0.95
CA MET A 37 2.97 18.83 0.82
C MET A 37 2.46 19.38 -0.51
N LYS A 38 2.93 20.54 -0.94
CA LYS A 38 2.58 21.14 -2.24
C LYS A 38 3.04 20.26 -3.41
N GLN A 39 4.22 19.64 -3.32
CA GLN A 39 4.72 18.74 -4.36
C GLN A 39 3.88 17.46 -4.44
N ARG A 40 3.48 16.89 -3.30
CA ARG A 40 2.56 15.74 -3.25
C ARG A 40 1.22 16.04 -3.93
N GLU A 41 0.62 17.22 -3.65
CA GLU A 41 -0.61 17.64 -4.33
C GLU A 41 -0.42 17.77 -5.83
N ARG A 42 0.67 18.39 -6.28
CA ARG A 42 1.00 18.48 -7.70
C ARG A 42 1.11 17.10 -8.37
N CYS A 43 1.74 16.11 -7.72
CA CYS A 43 1.79 14.75 -8.23
C CYS A 43 0.39 14.12 -8.32
N ALA A 44 -0.46 14.36 -7.32
CA ALA A 44 -1.84 13.88 -7.33
C ALA A 44 -2.66 14.51 -8.47
N GLU A 45 -2.49 15.82 -8.74
CA GLU A 45 -3.10 16.51 -9.88
C GLU A 45 -2.65 15.91 -11.21
N LEU A 46 -1.36 15.65 -11.39
CA LEU A 46 -0.81 15.02 -12.59
C LEU A 46 -1.39 13.63 -12.80
N ARG A 47 -1.55 12.82 -11.74
CA ARG A 47 -2.22 11.51 -11.85
C ARG A 47 -3.67 11.66 -12.28
N ARG A 48 -4.44 12.56 -11.66
CA ARG A 48 -5.84 12.84 -12.06
C ARG A 48 -5.96 13.35 -13.49
N GLY A 49 -4.94 14.03 -13.98
CA GLY A 49 -4.88 14.54 -15.36
C GLY A 49 -4.42 13.52 -16.40
N LEU A 50 -4.14 12.28 -16.05
CA LEU A 50 -3.81 11.24 -17.02
C LEU A 50 -4.99 11.00 -17.97
N PRO A 51 -4.75 10.81 -19.28
CA PRO A 51 -5.79 10.41 -20.20
C PRO A 51 -6.30 9.01 -19.86
N LYS A 52 -7.42 8.63 -20.49
CA LYS A 52 -7.91 7.25 -20.39
C LYS A 52 -6.80 6.26 -20.73
N GLY A 53 -6.55 5.33 -19.86
CA GLY A 53 -5.56 4.27 -20.05
C GLY A 53 -6.03 3.20 -21.05
N ALA A 54 -5.18 2.22 -21.27
CA ALA A 54 -5.45 1.12 -22.18
C ALA A 54 -6.72 0.34 -21.77
N GLU A 55 -7.51 -0.06 -22.77
CA GLU A 55 -8.53 -1.09 -22.58
C GLU A 55 -7.83 -2.42 -22.28
N ILE A 56 -8.32 -3.14 -21.29
CA ILE A 56 -7.75 -4.41 -20.85
C ILE A 56 -8.79 -5.52 -20.90
N GLN A 57 -8.32 -6.75 -21.00
CA GLN A 57 -9.16 -7.92 -20.90
C GLN A 57 -9.75 -8.07 -19.47
N ASP A 58 -10.82 -8.81 -19.36
CA ASP A 58 -11.42 -9.16 -18.08
C ASP A 58 -10.70 -10.40 -17.52
N TYR A 59 -9.73 -10.18 -16.64
CA TYR A 59 -8.87 -11.23 -16.09
C TYR A 59 -9.63 -12.12 -15.10
N GLU A 60 -9.39 -13.42 -15.16
CA GLU A 60 -9.91 -14.39 -14.20
C GLU A 60 -8.95 -14.57 -13.01
N PHE A 61 -9.52 -14.61 -11.82
CA PHE A 61 -8.84 -14.94 -10.56
C PHE A 61 -9.53 -16.11 -9.87
N LEU A 62 -8.82 -16.74 -8.93
CA LEU A 62 -9.41 -17.69 -7.98
C LEU A 62 -9.56 -17.04 -6.61
N GLU A 63 -10.72 -17.21 -6.01
CA GLU A 63 -11.06 -16.64 -4.71
C GLU A 63 -11.69 -17.70 -3.79
N GLY A 64 -11.17 -17.83 -2.57
CA GLY A 64 -11.80 -18.65 -1.52
C GLY A 64 -12.92 -17.90 -0.80
N PRO A 65 -13.53 -18.49 0.24
CA PRO A 65 -14.58 -17.85 1.02
C PRO A 65 -14.20 -16.47 1.56
N ALA A 66 -15.14 -15.52 1.62
CA ALA A 66 -14.87 -14.14 2.06
C ALA A 66 -14.34 -14.08 3.51
N ALA A 67 -14.87 -14.88 4.41
CA ALA A 67 -14.36 -15.00 5.77
C ALA A 67 -13.16 -15.96 5.81
N LEU A 68 -12.04 -15.52 6.38
CA LEU A 68 -10.81 -16.33 6.42
C LEU A 68 -10.93 -17.60 7.27
N ASP A 69 -11.79 -17.58 8.29
CA ASP A 69 -12.06 -18.69 9.21
C ASP A 69 -13.11 -19.68 8.70
N ALA A 70 -13.75 -19.39 7.56
CA ALA A 70 -14.75 -20.29 6.95
C ALA A 70 -14.13 -21.47 6.16
N GLY A 71 -12.82 -21.73 6.33
CA GLY A 71 -12.11 -22.74 5.54
C GLY A 71 -11.60 -22.18 4.21
N ASP A 72 -11.08 -23.07 3.35
CA ASP A 72 -10.48 -22.67 2.07
C ASP A 72 -11.38 -23.02 0.85
N GLU A 73 -12.45 -23.76 1.06
CA GLU A 73 -13.40 -24.15 0.03
C GLU A 73 -14.82 -23.59 0.31
N PRO A 74 -15.65 -23.36 -0.72
CA PRO A 74 -15.33 -23.58 -2.14
C PRO A 74 -14.47 -22.46 -2.72
N VAL A 75 -13.51 -22.80 -3.60
CA VAL A 75 -12.82 -21.85 -4.45
C VAL A 75 -13.69 -21.54 -5.66
N ARG A 76 -13.84 -20.25 -5.97
CA ARG A 76 -14.61 -19.77 -7.13
C ARG A 76 -13.74 -18.98 -8.10
N LYS A 77 -14.15 -18.96 -9.35
CA LYS A 77 -13.63 -18.04 -10.37
C LYS A 77 -14.28 -16.68 -10.21
N VAL A 78 -13.49 -15.63 -10.30
CA VAL A 78 -13.96 -14.23 -10.21
C VAL A 78 -13.26 -13.42 -11.30
N MET A 79 -14.04 -12.63 -12.02
CA MET A 79 -13.51 -11.76 -13.06
C MET A 79 -13.09 -10.40 -12.47
N LEU A 80 -12.11 -9.72 -13.10
CA LEU A 80 -11.69 -8.37 -12.71
C LEU A 80 -12.88 -7.40 -12.65
N SER A 81 -13.82 -7.54 -13.60
CA SER A 81 -15.05 -6.74 -13.64
C SER A 81 -15.95 -6.91 -12.41
N GLU A 82 -15.92 -8.07 -11.76
CA GLU A 82 -16.71 -8.39 -10.57
C GLU A 82 -16.08 -7.84 -9.27
N LEU A 83 -14.88 -7.24 -9.36
CA LEU A 83 -14.22 -6.64 -8.20
C LEU A 83 -14.73 -5.22 -7.91
N PHE A 84 -15.43 -4.59 -8.84
CA PHE A 84 -16.01 -3.27 -8.66
C PHE A 84 -17.38 -3.38 -7.99
N THR A 85 -17.55 -2.73 -6.84
CA THR A 85 -18.83 -2.73 -6.10
C THR A 85 -19.83 -1.72 -6.65
N ALA A 86 -19.40 -0.74 -7.45
CA ALA A 86 -20.26 0.19 -8.17
C ALA A 86 -19.56 0.67 -9.47
N PRO A 87 -20.32 1.11 -10.48
CA PRO A 87 -19.77 1.46 -11.80
C PRO A 87 -18.73 2.58 -11.79
N GLU A 88 -18.91 3.57 -10.92
CA GLU A 88 -18.08 4.78 -10.82
C GLU A 88 -16.86 4.61 -9.89
N ARG A 89 -16.75 3.47 -9.20
CA ARG A 89 -15.64 3.24 -8.27
C ARG A 89 -14.37 2.87 -9.03
N SER A 90 -13.25 3.33 -8.51
CA SER A 90 -11.93 2.83 -8.93
C SER A 90 -11.58 1.58 -8.13
N LEU A 91 -10.91 0.64 -8.77
CA LEU A 91 -10.34 -0.54 -8.15
C LEU A 91 -8.83 -0.38 -8.02
N VAL A 92 -8.31 -0.53 -6.81
CA VAL A 92 -6.88 -0.54 -6.52
C VAL A 92 -6.45 -1.96 -6.17
N VAL A 93 -5.51 -2.48 -6.93
CA VAL A 93 -4.98 -3.84 -6.74
C VAL A 93 -3.50 -3.76 -6.34
N TYR A 94 -3.17 -4.33 -5.19
CA TYR A 94 -1.78 -4.57 -4.82
C TYR A 94 -1.36 -5.98 -5.23
N GLN A 95 -0.34 -6.06 -6.06
CA GLN A 95 0.22 -7.31 -6.57
C GLN A 95 1.40 -7.72 -5.68
N MET A 96 1.19 -8.75 -4.86
CA MET A 96 2.15 -9.26 -3.90
C MET A 96 3.14 -10.23 -4.54
N MET A 97 4.39 -10.18 -4.09
CA MET A 97 5.41 -11.18 -4.41
C MET A 97 5.22 -12.41 -3.53
N PHE A 98 4.43 -13.36 -4.00
CA PHE A 98 4.17 -14.64 -3.35
C PHE A 98 3.58 -15.64 -4.34
N GLY A 99 4.13 -16.86 -4.38
CA GLY A 99 3.72 -17.96 -5.26
C GLY A 99 4.67 -18.19 -6.42
N LYS A 100 4.43 -19.23 -7.18
CA LYS A 100 5.32 -19.74 -8.24
C LYS A 100 6.74 -19.96 -7.69
N LYS A 101 7.75 -19.29 -8.23
CA LYS A 101 9.14 -19.40 -7.75
C LYS A 101 9.37 -18.76 -6.39
N GLN A 102 8.54 -17.81 -5.99
CA GLN A 102 8.62 -17.15 -4.69
C GLN A 102 7.72 -17.83 -3.66
N THR A 103 8.20 -18.93 -3.10
CA THR A 103 7.45 -19.74 -2.13
C THR A 103 7.34 -19.10 -0.75
N THR A 104 8.23 -18.17 -0.41
CA THR A 104 8.17 -17.38 0.83
C THR A 104 7.60 -16.01 0.52
N PRO A 105 6.55 -15.54 1.26
CA PRO A 105 6.00 -14.20 1.08
C PRO A 105 7.08 -13.12 1.27
N CYS A 106 7.06 -12.10 0.42
CA CYS A 106 7.98 -10.97 0.55
C CYS A 106 7.69 -10.18 1.83
N PRO A 107 8.69 -9.95 2.72
CA PRO A 107 8.48 -9.20 3.97
C PRO A 107 8.00 -7.76 3.75
N MET A 108 8.51 -7.07 2.73
CA MET A 108 8.07 -5.71 2.38
C MET A 108 6.62 -5.67 1.92
N CYS A 109 6.22 -6.59 1.03
CA CYS A 109 4.82 -6.72 0.61
C CYS A 109 3.91 -6.98 1.81
N THR A 110 4.36 -7.85 2.73
CA THR A 110 3.62 -8.17 3.95
C THR A 110 3.41 -6.92 4.81
N ALA A 111 4.46 -6.13 5.07
CA ALA A 111 4.35 -4.90 5.84
C ALA A 111 3.39 -3.88 5.19
N TRP A 112 3.35 -3.82 3.85
CA TRP A 112 2.40 -2.98 3.13
C TRP A 112 0.96 -3.45 3.32
N ILE A 113 0.71 -4.75 3.14
CA ILE A 113 -0.63 -5.32 3.28
C ILE A 113 -1.12 -5.23 4.74
N ASP A 114 -0.23 -5.40 5.74
CA ASP A 114 -0.54 -5.16 7.15
C ASP A 114 -1.09 -3.74 7.36
N SER A 115 -0.43 -2.73 6.77
CA SER A 115 -0.87 -1.33 6.84
C SER A 115 -2.21 -1.12 6.13
N TRP A 116 -2.39 -1.68 4.95
CA TRP A 116 -3.63 -1.57 4.18
C TRP A 116 -4.80 -2.28 4.87
N ASN A 117 -4.56 -3.44 5.47
CA ASN A 117 -5.58 -4.12 6.28
C ASN A 117 -6.04 -3.26 7.46
N GLY A 118 -5.13 -2.52 8.08
CA GLY A 118 -5.46 -1.58 9.15
C GLY A 118 -6.41 -0.46 8.73
N VAL A 119 -6.31 0.02 7.48
CA VAL A 119 -7.11 1.14 6.95
C VAL A 119 -8.18 0.71 5.93
N ALA A 120 -8.34 -0.57 5.67
CA ALA A 120 -9.21 -1.11 4.62
C ALA A 120 -10.66 -0.59 4.71
N HIS A 121 -11.23 -0.48 5.91
CA HIS A 121 -12.59 0.01 6.13
C HIS A 121 -12.77 1.50 5.79
N HIS A 122 -11.71 2.31 5.84
CA HIS A 122 -11.74 3.70 5.38
C HIS A 122 -11.61 3.77 3.85
N LEU A 123 -10.73 2.95 3.26
CA LEU A 123 -10.58 2.87 1.81
C LEU A 123 -11.88 2.43 1.13
N ALA A 124 -12.55 1.43 1.69
CA ALA A 124 -13.80 0.87 1.17
C ALA A 124 -14.96 1.88 1.11
N GLN A 125 -14.87 3.02 1.78
CA GLN A 125 -15.87 4.10 1.66
C GLN A 125 -15.80 4.81 0.30
N ASN A 126 -14.65 4.74 -0.41
CA ASN A 126 -14.40 5.50 -1.63
C ASN A 126 -13.98 4.63 -2.82
N ILE A 127 -13.21 3.58 -2.59
CA ILE A 127 -12.61 2.74 -3.64
C ILE A 127 -12.78 1.26 -3.30
N ASP A 128 -12.62 0.41 -4.30
CA ASP A 128 -12.48 -1.03 -4.11
C ASP A 128 -11.00 -1.38 -4.02
N VAL A 129 -10.66 -2.34 -3.15
CA VAL A 129 -9.28 -2.76 -2.91
C VAL A 129 -9.18 -4.28 -2.93
N ALA A 130 -8.17 -4.80 -3.62
CA ALA A 130 -7.87 -6.23 -3.61
C ALA A 130 -6.35 -6.47 -3.53
N ILE A 131 -5.98 -7.61 -2.95
CA ILE A 131 -4.63 -8.14 -2.93
C ILE A 131 -4.58 -9.32 -3.89
N VAL A 132 -3.63 -9.31 -4.80
CA VAL A 132 -3.41 -10.38 -5.78
C VAL A 132 -2.04 -10.99 -5.57
N ALA A 133 -1.97 -12.31 -5.47
CA ALA A 133 -0.74 -13.09 -5.43
C ALA A 133 -0.75 -14.20 -6.50
N ALA A 134 0.41 -14.75 -6.84
CA ALA A 134 0.51 -15.93 -7.70
C ALA A 134 0.36 -17.24 -6.91
N ALA A 135 0.39 -17.21 -5.58
CA ALA A 135 0.13 -18.37 -4.72
C ALA A 135 -1.31 -18.88 -4.92
N ASP A 136 -1.52 -20.17 -4.76
CA ASP A 136 -2.86 -20.76 -4.78
C ASP A 136 -3.73 -20.20 -3.63
N PRO A 137 -5.07 -20.27 -3.74
CA PRO A 137 -5.97 -19.68 -2.76
C PRO A 137 -5.75 -20.20 -1.33
N ALA A 138 -5.53 -21.50 -1.15
CA ALA A 138 -5.34 -22.09 0.20
C ALA A 138 -4.06 -21.58 0.85
N THR A 139 -2.96 -21.56 0.12
CA THR A 139 -1.66 -21.05 0.57
C THR A 139 -1.73 -19.55 0.91
N LEU A 140 -2.33 -18.73 0.05
CA LEU A 140 -2.52 -17.30 0.29
C LEU A 140 -3.37 -17.04 1.53
N ARG A 141 -4.48 -17.77 1.69
CA ARG A 141 -5.40 -17.65 2.82
C ARG A 141 -4.80 -18.13 4.13
N ALA A 142 -4.01 -19.20 4.12
CA ALA A 142 -3.29 -19.67 5.30
C ALA A 142 -2.37 -18.58 5.83
N PHE A 143 -1.56 -17.97 4.96
CA PHE A 143 -0.70 -16.84 5.33
C PHE A 143 -1.51 -15.63 5.81
N ALA A 144 -2.60 -15.31 5.14
CA ALA A 144 -3.48 -14.19 5.54
C ALA A 144 -4.10 -14.40 6.94
N ARG A 145 -4.44 -15.66 7.33
CA ARG A 145 -4.90 -15.99 8.70
C ARG A 145 -3.81 -15.71 9.73
N GLU A 146 -2.58 -16.11 9.45
CA GLU A 146 -1.44 -15.84 10.34
C GLU A 146 -1.21 -14.34 10.56
N ARG A 147 -1.47 -13.53 9.51
CA ARG A 147 -1.30 -12.07 9.54
C ARG A 147 -2.54 -11.31 10.00
N GLY A 148 -3.70 -11.97 10.11
CA GLY A 148 -4.96 -11.32 10.47
C GLY A 148 -5.53 -10.41 9.38
N TRP A 149 -5.29 -10.71 8.08
CA TRP A 149 -5.77 -9.91 6.95
C TRP A 149 -7.27 -10.15 6.66
N ASN A 150 -8.11 -9.91 7.62
CA ASN A 150 -9.54 -10.22 7.56
C ASN A 150 -10.41 -9.12 6.93
N ARG A 151 -9.82 -8.02 6.46
CA ARG A 151 -10.53 -6.86 5.88
C ARG A 151 -10.20 -6.62 4.42
N LEU A 152 -9.38 -7.45 3.82
CA LEU A 152 -8.93 -7.32 2.43
C LEU A 152 -9.46 -8.48 1.59
N ARG A 153 -9.80 -8.19 0.34
CA ARG A 153 -10.12 -9.20 -0.65
C ARG A 153 -8.85 -9.83 -1.17
N LEU A 154 -8.74 -11.15 -1.13
CA LEU A 154 -7.55 -11.92 -1.46
C LEU A 154 -7.80 -12.80 -2.68
N LEU A 155 -7.00 -12.63 -3.71
CA LEU A 155 -7.19 -13.25 -5.01
C LEU A 155 -5.91 -13.96 -5.48
N SER A 156 -6.06 -15.14 -6.07
CA SER A 156 -4.97 -15.86 -6.73
C SER A 156 -5.02 -15.61 -8.24
N ALA A 157 -3.89 -15.17 -8.81
CA ALA A 157 -3.68 -15.02 -10.25
C ALA A 157 -2.66 -16.03 -10.80
N GLY A 158 -2.36 -17.09 -10.08
CA GLY A 158 -1.30 -18.03 -10.49
C GLY A 158 -1.52 -18.70 -11.85
N HIS A 159 -2.77 -18.83 -12.28
CA HIS A 159 -3.18 -19.40 -13.58
C HIS A 159 -3.46 -18.33 -14.66
N SER A 160 -3.43 -17.04 -14.31
CA SER A 160 -3.76 -15.92 -15.19
C SER A 160 -2.48 -15.20 -15.65
N THR A 161 -2.54 -14.50 -16.78
CA THR A 161 -1.46 -13.62 -17.24
C THR A 161 -1.47 -12.25 -16.57
N PHE A 162 -2.43 -11.99 -15.67
CA PHE A 162 -2.63 -10.68 -15.04
C PHE A 162 -1.34 -10.06 -14.49
N LYS A 163 -0.57 -10.82 -13.71
CA LYS A 163 0.66 -10.32 -13.11
C LYS A 163 1.75 -10.04 -14.15
N TYR A 164 1.85 -10.88 -15.18
CA TYR A 164 2.78 -10.69 -16.29
C TYR A 164 2.42 -9.45 -17.11
N ASP A 165 1.16 -9.33 -17.51
CA ASP A 165 0.68 -8.22 -18.34
C ASP A 165 0.81 -6.86 -17.62
N LEU A 166 0.70 -6.84 -16.29
CA LEU A 166 0.84 -5.64 -15.44
C LEU A 166 2.28 -5.43 -14.91
N GLY A 167 3.26 -6.19 -15.39
CA GLY A 167 4.67 -6.00 -15.08
C GLY A 167 5.08 -6.39 -13.64
N SER A 168 4.30 -7.25 -12.97
CA SER A 168 4.62 -7.79 -11.64
C SER A 168 5.01 -9.28 -11.64
N GLU A 169 5.25 -9.82 -12.83
CA GLU A 169 5.80 -11.15 -13.05
C GLU A 169 6.57 -11.14 -14.37
N ASP A 170 7.73 -11.81 -14.44
CA ASP A 170 8.44 -11.99 -15.69
C ASP A 170 8.06 -13.31 -16.41
N ALA A 171 8.64 -13.52 -17.61
CA ALA A 171 8.38 -14.71 -18.42
C ALA A 171 8.82 -16.02 -17.73
N GLU A 172 9.76 -15.95 -16.81
CA GLU A 172 10.29 -17.08 -16.04
C GLU A 172 9.48 -17.34 -14.76
N GLY A 173 8.48 -16.49 -14.44
CA GLY A 173 7.64 -16.59 -13.26
C GLY A 173 8.26 -16.00 -11.98
N ASN A 174 9.33 -15.20 -12.11
CA ASN A 174 9.83 -14.42 -10.97
C ASN A 174 8.82 -13.32 -10.65
N GLN A 175 8.67 -13.02 -9.36
CA GLN A 175 7.65 -12.11 -8.89
C GLN A 175 8.21 -10.71 -8.61
N ASP A 176 7.42 -9.69 -8.92
CA ASP A 176 7.64 -8.32 -8.46
C ASP A 176 6.34 -7.76 -7.87
N SER A 177 6.43 -6.59 -7.25
CA SER A 177 5.29 -5.92 -6.60
C SER A 177 4.90 -4.66 -7.34
N THR A 178 3.60 -4.46 -7.52
CA THR A 178 3.06 -3.31 -8.22
C THR A 178 1.70 -2.93 -7.61
N ILE A 179 1.41 -1.64 -7.53
CA ILE A 179 0.06 -1.15 -7.28
C ILE A 179 -0.52 -0.76 -8.63
N SER A 180 -1.65 -1.35 -8.98
CA SER A 180 -2.36 -1.05 -10.24
C SER A 180 -3.75 -0.50 -9.94
N VAL A 181 -4.15 0.51 -10.69
CA VAL A 181 -5.47 1.16 -10.56
C VAL A 181 -6.25 0.93 -11.85
N PHE A 182 -7.48 0.49 -11.67
CA PHE A 182 -8.41 0.20 -12.75
C PHE A 182 -9.67 1.04 -12.61
N THR A 183 -10.26 1.37 -13.76
CA THR A 183 -11.53 2.07 -13.86
C THR A 183 -12.44 1.34 -14.84
N ARG A 184 -13.72 1.67 -14.81
CA ARG A 184 -14.70 1.19 -15.76
C ARG A 184 -15.28 2.38 -16.51
N ASP A 185 -15.33 2.31 -17.83
CA ASP A 185 -15.99 3.31 -18.66
C ASP A 185 -17.52 3.20 -18.54
N SER A 186 -18.23 4.21 -19.00
CA SER A 186 -19.70 4.24 -19.04
C SER A 186 -20.32 3.14 -19.90
N ASP A 187 -19.58 2.61 -20.87
CA ASP A 187 -19.95 1.47 -21.70
C ASP A 187 -19.52 0.11 -21.10
N GLY A 188 -19.04 0.12 -19.85
CA GLY A 188 -18.65 -1.07 -19.10
C GLY A 188 -17.24 -1.60 -19.36
N LYS A 189 -16.48 -0.94 -20.25
CA LYS A 189 -15.11 -1.38 -20.58
C LYS A 189 -14.14 -1.14 -19.44
N LEU A 190 -13.31 -2.14 -19.19
CA LEU A 190 -12.25 -2.06 -18.20
C LEU A 190 -11.04 -1.31 -18.73
N ARG A 191 -10.49 -0.41 -17.92
CA ARG A 191 -9.32 0.40 -18.24
C ARG A 191 -8.24 0.25 -17.18
N HIS A 192 -7.00 0.08 -17.63
CA HIS A 192 -5.85 0.30 -16.77
C HIS A 192 -5.59 1.81 -16.68
N PHE A 193 -5.79 2.41 -15.51
CA PHE A 193 -5.61 3.83 -15.30
C PHE A 193 -4.16 4.19 -14.96
N TYR A 194 -3.55 3.46 -14.02
CA TYR A 194 -2.22 3.78 -13.51
C TYR A 194 -1.59 2.56 -12.84
N SER A 195 -0.28 2.42 -12.98
CA SER A 195 0.50 1.50 -12.15
C SER A 195 1.73 2.18 -11.58
N VAL A 196 2.14 1.77 -10.40
CA VAL A 196 3.36 2.25 -9.75
C VAL A 196 4.10 1.09 -9.08
N HIS A 197 5.41 1.12 -9.26
CA HIS A 197 6.36 0.24 -8.59
C HIS A 197 7.06 1.03 -7.46
N PRO A 198 7.38 0.40 -6.30
CA PRO A 198 8.10 1.08 -5.21
C PRO A 198 9.42 1.72 -5.64
N ARG A 199 10.12 1.11 -6.59
CA ARG A 199 11.39 1.59 -7.13
C ARG A 199 11.20 2.44 -8.37
N LEU A 200 10.71 3.68 -8.19
CA LEU A 200 10.46 4.61 -9.29
C LEU A 200 11.73 5.13 -9.96
N ALA A 201 12.83 5.22 -9.21
CA ALA A 201 14.13 5.67 -9.70
C ALA A 201 15.27 5.03 -8.89
N GLU A 202 16.41 4.77 -9.55
CA GLU A 202 17.55 4.08 -8.94
C GLU A 202 18.16 4.83 -7.75
N ASP A 203 18.28 6.14 -7.85
CA ASP A 203 18.91 7.01 -6.86
C ASP A 203 18.00 7.34 -5.66
N VAL A 204 16.69 7.08 -5.78
CA VAL A 204 15.70 7.38 -4.73
C VAL A 204 14.77 6.20 -4.44
N LYS A 205 15.17 4.99 -4.82
CA LYS A 205 14.35 3.77 -4.72
C LYS A 205 13.77 3.53 -3.31
N GLU A 206 14.53 3.87 -2.27
CA GLU A 206 14.08 3.72 -0.89
C GLU A 206 12.92 4.67 -0.54
N ARG A 207 12.80 5.79 -1.25
CA ARG A 207 11.72 6.78 -1.04
C ARG A 207 10.43 6.45 -1.78
N GLY A 208 10.46 5.58 -2.78
CA GLY A 208 9.26 5.08 -3.46
C GLY A 208 8.36 4.26 -2.55
N ILE A 209 8.91 3.68 -1.48
CA ILE A 209 8.19 2.91 -0.46
C ILE A 209 7.33 3.82 0.43
N ASP A 210 7.76 5.04 0.69
CA ASP A 210 7.17 5.96 1.66
C ASP A 210 5.74 6.39 1.31
N GLU A 211 5.42 6.50 0.03
CA GLU A 211 4.12 7.02 -0.40
C GLU A 211 2.95 6.12 0.02
N TRP A 212 3.19 4.82 0.15
CA TRP A 212 2.14 3.82 0.26
C TRP A 212 2.14 3.08 1.60
N ASN A 213 3.16 3.35 2.45
CA ASN A 213 3.28 2.74 3.77
C ASN A 213 3.77 3.77 4.79
N PRO A 214 3.10 3.92 5.94
CA PRO A 214 3.46 4.93 6.95
C PRO A 214 4.73 4.63 7.74
N ILE A 215 5.25 3.39 7.72
CA ILE A 215 6.34 2.95 8.61
C ILE A 215 7.55 3.88 8.49
N TRP A 216 8.07 4.06 7.28
CA TRP A 216 9.27 4.87 7.07
C TRP A 216 9.04 6.34 7.36
N ASN A 217 7.86 6.87 7.05
CA ASN A 217 7.51 8.25 7.40
C ASN A 217 7.49 8.46 8.91
N ILE A 218 7.01 7.47 9.69
CA ILE A 218 6.98 7.54 11.16
C ILE A 218 8.41 7.43 11.72
N LEU A 219 9.24 6.51 11.22
CA LEU A 219 10.63 6.38 11.63
C LEU A 219 11.43 7.67 11.37
N ASP A 220 11.20 8.32 10.24
CA ASP A 220 11.85 9.58 9.89
C ASP A 220 11.46 10.78 10.78
N LEU A 221 10.44 10.64 11.65
CA LEU A 221 10.13 11.64 12.67
C LEU A 221 11.07 11.57 13.89
N THR A 222 11.80 10.47 14.05
CA THR A 222 12.71 10.26 15.18
C THR A 222 14.10 10.80 14.88
N PRO A 223 14.91 11.14 15.92
CA PRO A 223 16.30 11.56 15.70
C PRO A 223 17.16 10.51 14.99
N GLU A 224 16.87 9.23 15.19
CA GLU A 224 17.57 8.09 14.58
C GLU A 224 17.20 7.89 13.12
N GLY A 225 16.00 8.39 12.72
CA GLY A 225 15.46 8.18 11.38
C GLY A 225 15.18 6.72 11.07
N ARG A 226 15.02 6.41 9.80
CA ARG A 226 14.71 5.04 9.32
C ARG A 226 15.89 4.07 9.40
N GLY A 227 17.12 4.56 9.50
CA GLY A 227 18.31 3.73 9.49
C GLY A 227 18.33 2.72 8.34
N THR A 228 18.72 1.50 8.65
CA THR A 228 18.74 0.35 7.73
C THR A 228 17.52 -0.56 7.89
N PHE A 229 16.41 -0.03 8.43
CA PHE A 229 15.20 -0.83 8.67
C PHE A 229 14.70 -1.51 7.39
N TYR A 230 14.51 -2.81 7.48
CA TYR A 230 13.86 -3.63 6.47
C TYR A 230 12.80 -4.50 7.16
N ALA A 231 11.61 -4.62 6.56
CA ALA A 231 10.52 -5.38 7.15
C ALA A 231 10.89 -6.87 7.31
N SER A 232 10.38 -7.48 8.37
CA SER A 232 10.53 -8.91 8.66
C SER A 232 9.17 -9.59 8.68
N LEU A 233 9.14 -10.89 8.38
CA LEU A 233 7.95 -11.72 8.59
C LEU A 233 7.73 -12.03 10.07
N ASP A 234 8.77 -11.93 10.89
CA ASP A 234 8.68 -12.06 12.34
C ASP A 234 8.41 -10.68 12.97
N TYR A 235 7.31 -10.54 13.70
CA TYR A 235 6.97 -9.33 14.44
C TYR A 235 7.79 -9.13 15.72
N GLY A 236 8.81 -9.95 15.96
CA GLY A 236 9.52 -10.01 17.22
C GLY A 236 8.79 -10.83 18.27
N THR A 237 9.43 -11.05 19.40
CA THR A 237 8.84 -11.84 20.47
C THR A 237 7.63 -11.10 21.06
N LYS A 238 6.56 -11.82 21.37
CA LYS A 238 5.33 -11.27 22.00
C LYS A 238 5.61 -10.43 23.26
N VAL A 239 6.78 -10.60 23.87
CA VAL A 239 7.26 -9.84 25.04
C VAL A 239 7.54 -8.38 24.69
N GLN A 240 8.10 -8.07 23.52
CA GLN A 240 8.38 -6.69 23.10
C GLN A 240 7.10 -5.91 22.79
N ILE A 241 6.10 -6.57 22.20
CA ILE A 241 4.80 -5.94 21.90
C ILE A 241 4.01 -5.68 23.19
N ALA A 242 4.07 -6.56 24.19
CA ALA A 242 3.38 -6.39 25.46
C ALA A 242 4.00 -5.27 26.33
N GLN A 243 5.28 -4.96 26.18
CA GLN A 243 5.94 -3.88 26.91
C GLN A 243 5.60 -2.50 26.33
N THR A 244 5.43 -2.38 25.00
CA THR A 244 4.98 -1.14 24.35
C THR A 244 3.50 -0.82 24.58
N ALA A 245 2.68 -1.82 24.91
CA ALA A 245 1.25 -1.62 25.20
C ALA A 245 0.94 -1.29 26.66
N ARG A 246 1.94 -1.27 27.57
CA ARG A 246 1.81 -1.02 29.01
C ARG A 246 2.60 0.18 29.53
N GLY A 247 3.24 0.94 28.65
CA GLY A 247 3.94 2.18 28.95
C GLY A 247 3.08 3.43 28.78
#